data_98c4a7b658349fc7e7818d656a55117b
#
_entry.id   98c4a7b658349fc7e7818d656a55117b
#
_cell.length_a   1.000
_cell.length_b   1.000
_cell.length_c   1.000
_cell.angle_alpha   90.00
_cell.angle_beta   90.00
_cell.angle_gamma   90.00
#
_symmetry.space_group_name_H-M   'P 1'
#
loop_
_entity.id
_entity.type
_entity.pdbx_description
1 polymer ?
#
loop_
_entity_poly.entity_id
_entity_poly.type
_entity_poly.pdbx_seq_one_letter_code
_entity_poly.pdbx_strand_id
1 'polypeptide(L)'
;MLYENIKKLVQYGVETGLTPACEKNYTINLLLDVFKEDEYVEPEEEYRDIDLEEVLNALLDEAVKRNLIEDSVVYRDLFDTRLMNCLMPRPAQVQNEFWSRYEKDPQEATDYFYKLSQDSDYIRRYRVKKDQKWTVDSEYGKIDITINLSKPEKDPKAIAAAKLVKSSSYPKCLLCPENEGYAGRVNHPARENHRIIPITVNDSPWGFQYSPYVNYNEHCIVFNSQHVPMKIEKNTFIKLFDFVKLFPHYFLGSNADLPIVGGSILSHDHFQGGHYTFAMAKAPIEKHVTIPGYEDVEAGIVKWPLSVLRIRHKNEKRLIELATHVLEAWRGYTDESAFIFAETDGEPHNTITPIARRSGDMFELDLTLRNNITTDEHPLGVYHPHAEYHHIKKENIGLIEVMGLAVLPARLKEELELLAEYILEGKDISSNEKIEKHAAWVAEFLPKYDNLDKDNIQDVLRKEVGNVFVHVLEDAGVYKCTAEGREAFMRFINKL
;
A
#
# COMPACT_ATOMS: atom_id res chain seq x y z
N MET A 1 22.72 19.21 -25.73
CA MET A 1 21.57 18.54 -25.02
C MET A 1 22.02 17.39 -24.10
N LEU A 2 22.78 16.36 -24.55
CA LEU A 2 23.19 15.25 -23.67
C LEU A 2 24.01 15.74 -22.46
N TYR A 3 25.11 16.42 -22.70
CA TYR A 3 26.03 16.87 -21.64
C TYR A 3 25.41 17.86 -20.69
N GLU A 4 24.52 18.73 -21.13
CA GLU A 4 23.73 19.64 -20.30
C GLU A 4 22.84 18.85 -19.29
N ASN A 5 22.14 17.82 -19.79
CA ASN A 5 21.29 17.01 -18.92
C ASN A 5 22.09 16.07 -18.01
N ILE A 6 23.26 15.59 -18.43
CA ILE A 6 24.22 14.91 -17.54
C ILE A 6 24.67 15.86 -16.43
N LYS A 7 25.09 17.11 -16.76
CA LYS A 7 25.49 18.11 -15.76
C LYS A 7 24.34 18.41 -14.78
N LYS A 8 23.11 18.63 -15.29
CA LYS A 8 21.91 18.83 -14.46
C LYS A 8 21.66 17.65 -13.52
N LEU A 9 21.72 16.41 -14.03
CA LEU A 9 21.48 15.22 -13.22
C LEU A 9 22.53 15.05 -12.11
N VAL A 10 23.81 15.26 -12.42
CA VAL A 10 24.88 15.20 -11.44
C VAL A 10 24.75 16.32 -10.40
N GLN A 11 24.41 17.54 -10.81
CA GLN A 11 24.14 18.64 -9.89
C GLN A 11 22.96 18.33 -8.97
N TYR A 12 21.86 17.79 -9.50
CA TYR A 12 20.74 17.29 -8.69
C TYR A 12 21.21 16.27 -7.64
N GLY A 13 22.04 15.30 -8.05
CA GLY A 13 22.61 14.32 -7.11
C GLY A 13 23.39 14.94 -5.97
N VAL A 14 24.16 16.00 -6.24
CA VAL A 14 24.92 16.72 -5.22
C VAL A 14 24.00 17.56 -4.32
N GLU A 15 23.06 18.29 -4.88
CA GLU A 15 22.13 19.15 -4.13
C GLU A 15 21.21 18.34 -3.20
N THR A 16 20.78 17.15 -3.61
CA THR A 16 19.95 16.25 -2.82
C THR A 16 20.75 15.42 -1.82
N GLY A 17 22.09 15.37 -1.96
CA GLY A 17 22.98 14.58 -1.12
C GLY A 17 23.09 13.11 -1.51
N LEU A 18 22.56 12.70 -2.67
CA LEU A 18 22.75 11.34 -3.21
C LEU A 18 24.21 11.11 -3.60
N THR A 19 24.86 12.12 -4.18
CA THR A 19 26.25 12.09 -4.66
C THR A 19 27.10 13.07 -3.86
N PRO A 20 28.18 12.65 -3.21
CA PRO A 20 29.14 13.57 -2.61
C PRO A 20 29.76 14.52 -3.63
N ALA A 21 29.96 15.79 -3.29
CA ALA A 21 30.51 16.78 -4.23
C ALA A 21 31.88 16.39 -4.81
N CYS A 22 32.68 15.63 -4.08
CA CYS A 22 33.97 15.11 -4.55
C CYS A 22 33.86 13.98 -5.58
N GLU A 23 32.68 13.38 -5.75
CA GLU A 23 32.42 12.27 -6.68
C GLU A 23 31.80 12.73 -8.02
N LYS A 24 31.71 14.04 -8.29
CA LYS A 24 31.12 14.58 -9.55
C LYS A 24 31.68 13.92 -10.80
N ASN A 25 33.02 13.93 -10.96
CA ASN A 25 33.67 13.37 -12.16
C ASN A 25 33.43 11.86 -12.27
N TYR A 26 33.44 11.14 -11.16
CA TYR A 26 33.15 9.72 -11.13
C TYR A 26 31.72 9.44 -11.63
N THR A 27 30.75 10.20 -11.14
CA THR A 27 29.34 10.08 -11.54
C THR A 27 29.12 10.45 -13.01
N ILE A 28 29.77 11.51 -13.50
CA ILE A 28 29.75 11.86 -14.95
C ILE A 28 30.24 10.67 -15.78
N ASN A 29 31.37 10.07 -15.39
CA ASN A 29 31.94 8.93 -16.14
C ASN A 29 31.04 7.71 -16.13
N LEU A 30 30.32 7.43 -15.03
CA LEU A 30 29.30 6.36 -15.00
C LEU A 30 28.15 6.65 -15.98
N LEU A 31 27.68 7.90 -16.04
CA LEU A 31 26.61 8.31 -16.97
C LEU A 31 27.06 8.22 -18.42
N LEU A 32 28.30 8.63 -18.73
CA LEU A 32 28.89 8.46 -20.04
C LEU A 32 28.94 6.98 -20.47
N ASP A 33 29.35 6.08 -19.58
CA ASP A 33 29.32 4.63 -19.87
C ASP A 33 27.91 4.11 -20.17
N VAL A 34 26.90 4.61 -19.44
CA VAL A 34 25.49 4.24 -19.71
C VAL A 34 25.07 4.66 -21.12
N PHE A 35 25.50 5.84 -21.58
CA PHE A 35 25.21 6.35 -22.92
C PHE A 35 26.17 5.84 -24.01
N LYS A 36 27.20 5.06 -23.65
CA LYS A 36 28.26 4.62 -24.56
C LYS A 36 28.95 5.81 -25.23
N GLU A 37 29.22 6.84 -24.43
CA GLU A 37 29.88 8.10 -24.88
C GLU A 37 31.32 8.14 -24.38
N ASP A 38 32.25 8.44 -25.30
CA ASP A 38 33.70 8.45 -25.01
C ASP A 38 34.21 9.85 -24.62
N GLU A 39 33.43 10.90 -24.92
CA GLU A 39 33.81 12.29 -24.70
C GLU A 39 32.81 13.02 -23.79
N TYR A 40 33.30 14.03 -23.07
CA TYR A 40 32.48 14.96 -22.32
C TYR A 40 32.97 16.38 -22.49
N VAL A 41 32.08 17.27 -22.89
CA VAL A 41 32.34 18.70 -22.93
C VAL A 41 31.52 19.35 -21.85
N GLU A 42 32.19 19.89 -20.83
CA GLU A 42 31.54 20.58 -19.71
C GLU A 42 30.74 21.77 -20.19
N PRO A 43 29.40 21.80 -20.02
CA PRO A 43 28.61 22.99 -20.35
C PRO A 43 29.00 24.19 -19.50
N GLU A 44 29.09 25.39 -20.11
CA GLU A 44 29.41 26.62 -19.38
C GLU A 44 28.30 27.13 -18.47
N GLU A 45 27.04 26.76 -18.81
CA GLU A 45 25.85 27.18 -18.05
C GLU A 45 25.78 26.57 -16.64
N GLU A 46 25.39 27.40 -15.67
CA GLU A 46 25.01 26.97 -14.32
C GLU A 46 23.49 26.82 -14.26
N TYR A 47 23.04 25.72 -13.69
CA TYR A 47 21.62 25.38 -13.59
C TYR A 47 21.12 25.58 -12.15
N ARG A 48 19.84 25.94 -12.01
CA ARG A 48 19.14 26.10 -10.72
C ARG A 48 17.75 25.50 -10.83
N ASP A 49 17.16 25.14 -9.69
CA ASP A 49 15.81 24.63 -9.61
C ASP A 49 15.55 23.46 -10.58
N ILE A 50 16.42 22.45 -10.49
CA ILE A 50 16.45 21.32 -11.43
C ILE A 50 15.19 20.47 -11.25
N ASP A 51 14.36 20.37 -12.28
CA ASP A 51 13.25 19.42 -12.36
C ASP A 51 13.76 18.05 -12.82
N LEU A 52 13.72 17.06 -11.92
CA LEU A 52 14.21 15.71 -12.20
C LEU A 52 13.42 15.02 -13.31
N GLU A 53 12.09 15.22 -13.38
CA GLU A 53 11.25 14.61 -14.42
C GLU A 53 11.65 15.13 -15.80
N GLU A 54 11.85 16.43 -15.96
CA GLU A 54 12.30 17.04 -17.23
C GLU A 54 13.68 16.52 -17.65
N VAL A 55 14.63 16.47 -16.71
CA VAL A 55 16.00 15.99 -16.99
C VAL A 55 15.99 14.51 -17.39
N LEU A 56 15.29 13.66 -16.65
CA LEU A 56 15.20 12.24 -16.98
C LEU A 56 14.50 12.02 -18.32
N ASN A 57 13.39 12.70 -18.59
CA ASN A 57 12.71 12.59 -19.89
C ASN A 57 13.62 13.00 -21.07
N ALA A 58 14.38 14.09 -20.94
CA ALA A 58 15.33 14.52 -21.96
C ALA A 58 16.46 13.49 -22.20
N LEU A 59 16.96 12.86 -21.13
CA LEU A 59 17.95 11.79 -21.23
C LEU A 59 17.36 10.50 -21.84
N LEU A 60 16.12 10.17 -21.52
CA LEU A 60 15.41 9.03 -22.11
C LEU A 60 15.14 9.23 -23.60
N ASP A 61 14.74 10.44 -24.01
CA ASP A 61 14.56 10.77 -25.42
C ASP A 61 15.88 10.66 -26.20
N GLU A 62 16.99 11.08 -25.60
CA GLU A 62 18.31 10.90 -26.18
C GLU A 62 18.71 9.42 -26.29
N ALA A 63 18.37 8.59 -25.28
CA ALA A 63 18.60 7.15 -25.30
C ALA A 63 17.80 6.45 -26.42
N VAL A 64 16.53 6.82 -26.61
CA VAL A 64 15.69 6.34 -27.71
C VAL A 64 16.26 6.74 -29.05
N LYS A 65 16.63 8.02 -29.22
CA LYS A 65 17.24 8.54 -30.45
C LYS A 65 18.52 7.81 -30.83
N ARG A 66 19.31 7.39 -29.84
CA ARG A 66 20.56 6.62 -30.03
C ARG A 66 20.31 5.11 -30.19
N ASN A 67 19.07 4.66 -30.18
CA ASN A 67 18.69 3.25 -30.21
C ASN A 67 19.29 2.42 -29.04
N LEU A 68 19.51 3.02 -27.87
CA LEU A 68 19.94 2.33 -26.66
C LEU A 68 18.78 1.60 -26.00
N ILE A 69 17.56 2.11 -26.15
CA ILE A 69 16.31 1.52 -25.63
C ILE A 69 15.19 1.63 -26.67
N GLU A 70 14.19 0.77 -26.55
CA GLU A 70 12.90 0.92 -27.25
C GLU A 70 12.05 2.01 -26.57
N ASP A 71 11.23 2.72 -27.37
CA ASP A 71 10.35 3.76 -26.86
C ASP A 71 9.06 3.14 -26.29
N SER A 72 9.14 2.66 -25.05
CA SER A 72 7.99 2.24 -24.26
C SER A 72 8.20 2.55 -22.79
N VAL A 73 7.11 2.67 -22.03
CA VAL A 73 7.16 2.99 -20.59
C VAL A 73 8.07 2.03 -19.83
N VAL A 74 8.01 0.73 -20.15
CA VAL A 74 8.80 -0.30 -19.45
C VAL A 74 10.31 -0.10 -19.69
N TYR A 75 10.75 0.08 -20.94
CA TYR A 75 12.16 0.28 -21.24
C TYR A 75 12.68 1.62 -20.74
N ARG A 76 11.84 2.68 -20.78
CA ARG A 76 12.15 3.97 -20.16
C ARG A 76 12.35 3.83 -18.65
N ASP A 77 11.46 3.11 -17.96
CA ASP A 77 11.57 2.86 -16.51
C ASP A 77 12.79 2.00 -16.12
N LEU A 78 13.22 1.08 -16.98
CA LEU A 78 14.45 0.34 -16.77
C LEU A 78 15.68 1.23 -16.91
N PHE A 79 15.67 2.13 -17.90
CA PHE A 79 16.82 2.96 -18.22
C PHE A 79 16.97 4.15 -17.25
N ASP A 80 15.89 4.84 -16.88
CA ASP A 80 15.97 5.93 -15.90
C ASP A 80 16.43 5.45 -14.53
N THR A 81 15.99 4.26 -14.10
CA THR A 81 16.47 3.63 -12.87
C THR A 81 17.97 3.36 -12.92
N ARG A 82 18.50 2.97 -14.09
CA ARG A 82 19.93 2.81 -14.33
C ARG A 82 20.68 4.14 -14.28
N LEU A 83 20.11 5.22 -14.84
CA LEU A 83 20.69 6.58 -14.73
C LEU A 83 20.77 7.00 -13.26
N MET A 84 19.67 6.83 -12.51
CA MET A 84 19.63 7.17 -11.09
C MET A 84 20.61 6.36 -10.26
N ASN A 85 20.87 5.10 -10.63
CA ASN A 85 21.87 4.28 -9.94
C ASN A 85 23.28 4.87 -9.96
N CYS A 86 23.61 5.65 -11.00
CA CYS A 86 24.91 6.33 -11.10
C CYS A 86 25.10 7.37 -9.97
N LEU A 87 24.00 7.88 -9.40
CA LEU A 87 24.01 8.87 -8.33
C LEU A 87 23.96 8.24 -6.94
N MET A 88 23.59 6.96 -6.85
CA MET A 88 23.20 6.33 -5.60
C MET A 88 24.37 6.02 -4.68
N PRO A 89 24.26 6.31 -3.37
CA PRO A 89 25.20 5.79 -2.38
C PRO A 89 25.08 4.26 -2.30
N ARG A 90 26.18 3.60 -1.97
CA ARG A 90 26.19 2.14 -1.77
C ARG A 90 25.33 1.73 -0.57
N PRO A 91 24.74 0.50 -0.57
CA PRO A 91 23.92 0.02 0.52
C PRO A 91 24.54 0.22 1.92
N ALA A 92 25.83 -0.10 2.08
CA ALA A 92 26.53 0.07 3.36
C ALA A 92 26.61 1.53 3.83
N GLN A 93 26.73 2.48 2.91
CA GLN A 93 26.75 3.91 3.24
C GLN A 93 25.37 4.34 3.76
N VAL A 94 24.30 3.93 3.08
CA VAL A 94 22.92 4.22 3.48
C VAL A 94 22.60 3.61 4.84
N GLN A 95 22.98 2.35 5.06
CA GLN A 95 22.76 1.65 6.33
C GLN A 95 23.52 2.34 7.49
N ASN A 96 24.79 2.69 7.28
CA ASN A 96 25.59 3.38 8.30
C ASN A 96 24.99 4.75 8.66
N GLU A 97 24.57 5.53 7.67
CA GLU A 97 23.94 6.84 7.90
C GLU A 97 22.59 6.68 8.60
N PHE A 98 21.78 5.71 8.20
CA PHE A 98 20.50 5.42 8.84
C PHE A 98 20.67 5.10 10.33
N TRP A 99 21.55 4.16 10.68
CA TRP A 99 21.77 3.77 12.06
C TRP A 99 22.46 4.86 12.91
N SER A 100 23.35 5.65 12.31
CA SER A 100 23.95 6.81 12.99
C SER A 100 22.90 7.86 13.36
N ARG A 101 21.88 8.07 12.52
CA ARG A 101 20.75 8.95 12.83
C ARG A 101 19.82 8.32 13.85
N TYR A 102 19.57 7.04 13.73
CA TYR A 102 18.72 6.29 14.65
C TYR A 102 19.21 6.36 16.11
N GLU A 103 20.52 6.37 16.33
CA GLU A 103 21.11 6.56 17.66
C GLU A 103 20.71 7.89 18.31
N LYS A 104 20.37 8.91 17.50
CA LYS A 104 19.91 10.21 17.98
C LYS A 104 18.39 10.22 18.15
N ASP A 105 17.68 9.85 17.10
CA ASP A 105 16.22 9.79 17.04
C ASP A 105 15.80 8.80 15.95
N PRO A 106 14.94 7.80 16.24
CA PRO A 106 14.37 6.92 15.24
C PRO A 106 13.67 7.64 14.09
N GLN A 107 13.05 8.80 14.36
CA GLN A 107 12.40 9.60 13.32
C GLN A 107 13.40 10.27 12.38
N GLU A 108 14.52 10.78 12.86
CA GLU A 108 15.57 11.31 11.98
C GLU A 108 16.10 10.27 10.99
N ALA A 109 16.16 9.01 11.41
CA ALA A 109 16.58 7.91 10.55
C ALA A 109 15.54 7.61 9.45
N THR A 110 14.27 7.54 9.82
CA THR A 110 13.18 7.29 8.85
C THR A 110 12.98 8.46 7.91
N ASP A 111 13.08 9.70 8.38
CA ASP A 111 13.03 10.92 7.55
C ASP A 111 14.14 10.93 6.50
N TYR A 112 15.38 10.60 6.91
CA TYR A 112 16.51 10.45 5.98
C TYR A 112 16.23 9.40 4.91
N PHE A 113 15.78 8.21 5.32
CA PHE A 113 15.57 7.09 4.40
C PHE A 113 14.39 7.32 3.47
N TYR A 114 13.33 7.99 3.96
CA TYR A 114 12.19 8.38 3.13
C TYR A 114 12.59 9.44 2.09
N LYS A 115 13.35 10.47 2.54
CA LYS A 115 13.89 11.47 1.62
C LYS A 115 14.80 10.84 0.55
N LEU A 116 15.70 9.94 0.93
CA LEU A 116 16.55 9.20 -0.02
C LEU A 116 15.70 8.41 -1.03
N SER A 117 14.64 7.73 -0.58
CA SER A 117 13.74 6.98 -1.45
C SER A 117 12.98 7.87 -2.44
N GLN A 118 12.73 9.13 -2.09
CA GLN A 118 12.12 10.13 -2.95
C GLN A 118 13.13 10.75 -3.94
N ASP A 119 14.29 11.16 -3.44
CA ASP A 119 15.31 11.85 -4.24
C ASP A 119 15.99 10.90 -5.24
N SER A 120 16.05 9.62 -4.93
CA SER A 120 16.55 8.57 -5.83
C SER A 120 15.59 8.20 -6.98
N ASP A 121 14.43 8.83 -7.05
CA ASP A 121 13.33 8.46 -7.97
C ASP A 121 12.82 7.01 -7.81
N TYR A 122 13.16 6.36 -6.70
CA TYR A 122 12.52 5.10 -6.35
C TYR A 122 11.03 5.32 -6.05
N ILE A 123 10.71 6.38 -5.31
CA ILE A 123 9.37 6.96 -5.19
C ILE A 123 9.25 8.07 -6.25
N ARG A 124 8.57 7.79 -7.34
CA ARG A 124 8.36 8.72 -8.45
C ARG A 124 7.33 9.79 -8.07
N ARG A 125 7.78 10.85 -7.39
CA ARG A 125 6.90 11.92 -6.85
C ARG A 125 5.96 12.51 -7.89
N TYR A 126 6.42 12.71 -9.12
CA TYR A 126 5.63 13.26 -10.22
C TYR A 126 4.50 12.29 -10.68
N ARG A 127 4.68 10.97 -10.52
CA ARG A 127 3.60 9.99 -10.77
C ARG A 127 2.62 9.99 -9.61
N VAL A 128 3.09 9.98 -8.36
CA VAL A 128 2.25 9.99 -7.15
C VAL A 128 1.38 11.25 -7.07
N LYS A 129 1.88 12.41 -7.55
CA LYS A 129 1.10 13.66 -7.64
C LYS A 129 -0.12 13.57 -8.57
N LYS A 130 -0.17 12.60 -9.48
CA LYS A 130 -1.32 12.39 -10.38
C LYS A 130 -2.47 11.67 -9.70
N ASP A 131 -2.23 10.98 -8.57
CA ASP A 131 -3.27 10.30 -7.81
C ASP A 131 -4.34 11.30 -7.37
N GLN A 132 -5.61 10.92 -7.53
CA GLN A 132 -6.72 11.71 -7.02
C GLN A 132 -7.05 11.25 -5.60
N LYS A 133 -7.00 12.18 -4.64
CA LYS A 133 -7.20 11.88 -3.21
C LYS A 133 -8.24 12.82 -2.63
N TRP A 134 -9.18 12.25 -1.88
CA TRP A 134 -10.18 13.02 -1.12
C TRP A 134 -10.65 12.22 0.09
N THR A 135 -11.45 12.86 0.95
CA THR A 135 -12.06 12.22 2.12
C THR A 135 -13.57 12.31 2.05
N VAL A 136 -14.26 11.32 2.60
CA VAL A 136 -15.72 11.30 2.71
C VAL A 136 -16.11 11.06 4.17
N ASP A 137 -17.05 11.87 4.66
CA ASP A 137 -17.62 11.69 6.00
C ASP A 137 -18.60 10.50 6.00
N SER A 138 -18.46 9.63 7.00
CA SER A 138 -19.34 8.49 7.23
C SER A 138 -19.71 8.40 8.72
N GLU A 139 -20.64 7.52 9.06
CA GLU A 139 -20.95 7.24 10.48
C GLU A 139 -19.78 6.63 11.26
N TYR A 140 -18.78 6.09 10.57
CA TYR A 140 -17.55 5.51 11.14
C TYR A 140 -16.39 6.50 11.21
N GLY A 141 -16.60 7.75 10.77
CA GLY A 141 -15.58 8.79 10.66
C GLY A 141 -15.22 9.11 9.22
N LYS A 142 -14.10 9.84 9.03
CA LYS A 142 -13.63 10.24 7.70
C LYS A 142 -12.88 9.10 7.01
N ILE A 143 -13.40 8.67 5.88
CA ILE A 143 -12.80 7.61 5.04
C ILE A 143 -11.94 8.27 3.97
N ASP A 144 -10.73 7.78 3.79
CA ASP A 144 -9.80 8.24 2.75
C ASP A 144 -10.06 7.48 1.43
N ILE A 145 -10.13 8.22 0.32
CA ILE A 145 -10.32 7.63 -1.01
C ILE A 145 -9.16 8.05 -1.91
N THR A 146 -8.60 7.10 -2.63
CA THR A 146 -7.56 7.34 -3.62
C THR A 146 -7.87 6.61 -4.91
N ILE A 147 -7.93 7.33 -6.04
CA ILE A 147 -7.79 6.72 -7.37
C ILE A 147 -6.31 6.71 -7.69
N ASN A 148 -5.73 5.51 -7.74
CA ASN A 148 -4.30 5.34 -7.95
C ASN A 148 -3.98 5.44 -9.45
N LEU A 149 -3.30 6.54 -9.82
CA LEU A 149 -2.82 6.82 -11.18
C LEU A 149 -1.30 6.66 -11.30
N SER A 150 -0.61 6.43 -10.19
CA SER A 150 0.85 6.30 -10.14
C SER A 150 1.36 4.94 -10.62
N LYS A 151 0.51 3.93 -10.59
CA LYS A 151 0.82 2.59 -11.11
C LYS A 151 0.67 2.59 -12.62
N PRO A 152 1.76 2.36 -13.40
CA PRO A 152 1.68 2.35 -14.86
C PRO A 152 0.67 1.30 -15.34
N GLU A 153 -0.21 1.68 -16.25
CA GLU A 153 -1.02 0.71 -16.97
C GLU A 153 -0.10 -0.18 -17.81
N LYS A 154 -0.44 -1.46 -17.88
CA LYS A 154 0.34 -2.40 -18.68
C LYS A 154 0.09 -2.10 -20.16
N ASP A 155 1.10 -1.53 -20.82
CA ASP A 155 1.11 -1.36 -22.29
C ASP A 155 0.92 -2.73 -22.96
N PRO A 156 0.00 -2.87 -23.94
CA PRO A 156 -0.18 -4.10 -24.72
C PRO A 156 1.11 -4.64 -25.33
N LYS A 157 2.02 -3.77 -25.79
CA LYS A 157 3.35 -4.17 -26.27
C LYS A 157 4.21 -4.78 -25.17
N ALA A 158 4.19 -4.18 -23.98
CA ALA A 158 4.90 -4.70 -22.80
C ALA A 158 4.34 -6.05 -22.35
N ILE A 159 3.02 -6.23 -22.41
CA ILE A 159 2.36 -7.53 -22.13
C ILE A 159 2.81 -8.59 -23.12
N ALA A 160 2.85 -8.25 -24.42
CA ALA A 160 3.31 -9.17 -25.47
C ALA A 160 4.79 -9.52 -25.30
N ALA A 161 5.66 -8.52 -25.07
CA ALA A 161 7.08 -8.72 -24.80
C ALA A 161 7.32 -9.58 -23.54
N ALA A 162 6.57 -9.35 -22.46
CA ALA A 162 6.67 -10.13 -21.23
C ALA A 162 6.37 -11.62 -21.41
N LYS A 163 5.47 -11.97 -22.36
CA LYS A 163 5.15 -13.37 -22.69
C LYS A 163 6.30 -14.07 -23.41
N LEU A 164 7.18 -13.35 -24.07
CA LEU A 164 8.33 -13.88 -24.80
C LEU A 164 9.57 -14.02 -23.92
N VAL A 165 9.58 -13.41 -22.74
CA VAL A 165 10.71 -13.45 -21.82
C VAL A 165 10.72 -14.79 -21.08
N LYS A 166 11.88 -15.46 -21.10
CA LYS A 166 12.10 -16.68 -20.31
C LYS A 166 11.82 -16.41 -18.82
N SER A 167 11.05 -17.28 -18.20
CA SER A 167 10.78 -17.17 -16.75
C SER A 167 12.09 -17.22 -15.97
N SER A 168 12.27 -16.30 -15.03
CA SER A 168 13.40 -16.24 -14.12
C SER A 168 12.90 -16.31 -12.69
N SER A 169 13.56 -17.11 -11.87
CA SER A 169 13.29 -17.19 -10.43
C SER A 169 14.15 -16.22 -9.61
N TYR A 170 14.83 -15.27 -10.25
CA TYR A 170 15.69 -14.29 -9.60
C TYR A 170 15.33 -12.86 -10.05
N PRO A 171 14.96 -11.98 -9.10
CA PRO A 171 14.48 -12.29 -7.76
C PRO A 171 13.20 -13.15 -7.80
N LYS A 172 12.92 -13.93 -6.75
CA LYS A 172 11.73 -14.81 -6.69
C LYS A 172 10.43 -14.01 -6.67
N CYS A 173 10.40 -12.88 -5.96
CA CYS A 173 9.26 -11.95 -5.93
C CYS A 173 9.74 -10.52 -5.69
N LEU A 174 8.78 -9.57 -5.68
CA LEU A 174 9.05 -8.13 -5.50
C LEU A 174 9.57 -7.75 -4.10
N LEU A 175 9.49 -8.66 -3.12
CA LEU A 175 9.89 -8.42 -1.74
C LEU A 175 11.23 -9.10 -1.37
N CYS A 176 11.81 -9.91 -2.26
CA CYS A 176 13.08 -10.57 -1.96
C CYS A 176 14.23 -9.55 -1.86
N PRO A 177 15.19 -9.75 -0.91
CA PRO A 177 16.35 -8.86 -0.75
C PRO A 177 17.16 -8.67 -2.04
N GLU A 178 17.16 -9.66 -2.92
CA GLU A 178 17.84 -9.65 -4.22
C GLU A 178 17.32 -8.57 -5.17
N ASN A 179 16.23 -7.88 -4.84
CA ASN A 179 15.77 -6.72 -5.60
C ASN A 179 16.71 -5.51 -5.41
N GLU A 180 17.40 -5.36 -4.30
CA GLU A 180 18.32 -4.23 -4.08
C GLU A 180 19.42 -4.20 -5.14
N GLY A 181 19.44 -3.14 -5.94
CA GLY A 181 20.41 -2.99 -7.04
C GLY A 181 20.10 -3.83 -8.30
N TYR A 182 18.93 -4.49 -8.37
CA TYR A 182 18.56 -5.30 -9.52
C TYR A 182 18.14 -4.44 -10.72
N ALA A 183 18.77 -4.69 -11.90
CA ALA A 183 18.53 -3.92 -13.11
C ALA A 183 17.11 -4.05 -13.69
N GLY A 184 16.38 -5.07 -13.28
CA GLY A 184 15.05 -5.33 -13.80
C GLY A 184 15.05 -6.02 -15.15
N ARG A 185 13.84 -6.24 -15.67
CA ARG A 185 13.54 -6.80 -16.99
C ARG A 185 12.08 -6.48 -17.35
N VAL A 186 11.67 -6.74 -18.57
CA VAL A 186 10.32 -6.38 -19.06
C VAL A 186 9.16 -6.85 -18.14
N ASN A 187 9.32 -7.99 -17.47
CA ASN A 187 8.31 -8.54 -16.55
C ASN A 187 8.67 -8.43 -15.06
N HIS A 188 9.72 -7.69 -14.72
CA HIS A 188 10.12 -7.42 -13.33
C HIS A 188 10.73 -6.02 -13.22
N PRO A 189 10.25 -5.14 -12.33
CA PRO A 189 10.70 -3.76 -12.29
C PRO A 189 12.18 -3.63 -11.93
N ALA A 190 12.82 -2.59 -12.46
CA ALA A 190 14.16 -2.19 -12.04
C ALA A 190 14.15 -1.70 -10.59
N ARG A 191 15.24 -1.98 -9.88
CA ARG A 191 15.45 -1.63 -8.47
C ARG A 191 16.90 -1.19 -8.20
N GLU A 192 17.60 -0.68 -9.21
CA GLU A 192 18.99 -0.21 -9.06
C GLU A 192 19.10 0.98 -8.12
N ASN A 193 18.07 1.83 -8.08
CA ASN A 193 17.94 2.98 -7.18
C ASN A 193 17.24 2.65 -5.85
N HIS A 194 16.93 1.40 -5.59
CA HIS A 194 16.31 0.93 -4.35
C HIS A 194 17.35 0.56 -3.31
N ARG A 195 17.05 0.87 -2.03
CA ARG A 195 17.87 0.47 -0.87
C ARG A 195 17.00 -0.16 0.20
N ILE A 196 17.60 -1.05 0.98
CA ILE A 196 16.95 -1.81 2.05
C ILE A 196 17.72 -1.55 3.34
N ILE A 197 17.00 -1.29 4.43
CA ILE A 197 17.57 -1.23 5.77
C ILE A 197 17.37 -2.59 6.45
N PRO A 198 18.45 -3.33 6.74
CA PRO A 198 18.36 -4.55 7.54
C PRO A 198 17.94 -4.20 8.98
N ILE A 199 16.93 -4.90 9.48
CA ILE A 199 16.44 -4.83 10.85
C ILE A 199 16.34 -6.23 11.45
N THR A 200 16.23 -6.30 12.77
CA THR A 200 15.99 -7.56 13.48
C THR A 200 14.64 -7.46 14.18
N VAL A 201 13.74 -8.40 13.89
CA VAL A 201 12.47 -8.58 14.58
C VAL A 201 12.28 -10.05 14.93
N ASN A 202 11.82 -10.35 16.15
CA ASN A 202 11.69 -11.70 16.67
C ASN A 202 12.99 -12.52 16.46
N ASP A 203 14.13 -11.92 16.85
CA ASP A 203 15.48 -12.52 16.74
C ASP A 203 15.85 -13.07 15.35
N SER A 204 15.24 -12.54 14.30
CA SER A 204 15.47 -12.96 12.92
C SER A 204 15.72 -11.76 11.99
N PRO A 205 16.45 -11.97 10.86
CA PRO A 205 16.78 -10.91 9.93
C PRO A 205 15.58 -10.56 9.03
N TRP A 206 15.29 -9.26 8.95
CA TRP A 206 14.22 -8.67 8.13
C TRP A 206 14.76 -7.47 7.35
N GLY A 207 14.03 -7.08 6.31
CA GLY A 207 14.28 -5.85 5.55
C GLY A 207 13.18 -4.82 5.79
N PHE A 208 13.59 -3.56 5.88
CA PHE A 208 12.71 -2.41 5.91
C PHE A 208 12.92 -1.57 4.65
N GLN A 209 11.85 -1.27 3.92
CA GLN A 209 11.85 -0.45 2.71
C GLN A 209 10.56 0.35 2.60
N TYR A 210 10.58 1.45 1.83
CA TYR A 210 9.35 2.16 1.46
C TYR A 210 8.67 1.53 0.25
N SER A 211 7.36 1.71 0.15
CA SER A 211 6.60 1.35 -1.04
C SER A 211 6.74 2.45 -2.09
N PRO A 212 7.05 2.11 -3.35
CA PRO A 212 7.14 3.12 -4.41
C PRO A 212 5.79 3.74 -4.78
N TYR A 213 4.68 3.14 -4.33
CA TYR A 213 3.33 3.61 -4.68
C TYR A 213 2.74 4.62 -3.70
N VAL A 214 3.31 4.76 -2.50
CA VAL A 214 2.94 5.77 -1.47
C VAL A 214 1.44 5.98 -1.33
N ASN A 215 0.71 4.92 -0.97
CA ASN A 215 -0.74 5.03 -0.76
C ASN A 215 -1.07 6.01 0.38
N TYR A 216 -0.18 6.15 1.37
CA TYR A 216 -0.25 7.08 2.50
C TYR A 216 1.17 7.50 2.90
N ASN A 217 1.28 8.46 3.84
CA ASN A 217 2.59 9.01 4.24
C ASN A 217 3.53 7.93 4.77
N GLU A 218 4.74 7.90 4.24
CA GLU A 218 5.82 6.98 4.63
C GLU A 218 5.39 5.49 4.57
N HIS A 219 4.52 5.14 3.59
CA HIS A 219 4.10 3.76 3.37
C HIS A 219 5.31 2.85 3.22
N CYS A 220 5.52 1.97 4.18
CA CYS A 220 6.65 1.05 4.22
C CYS A 220 6.22 -0.42 4.17
N ILE A 221 7.18 -1.27 3.82
CA ILE A 221 7.06 -2.72 3.81
C ILE A 221 8.20 -3.29 4.66
N VAL A 222 7.85 -4.16 5.59
CA VAL A 222 8.77 -4.92 6.43
C VAL A 222 8.65 -6.37 6.01
N PHE A 223 9.71 -6.97 5.50
CA PHE A 223 9.65 -8.29 4.88
C PHE A 223 10.72 -9.23 5.43
N ASN A 224 10.40 -10.50 5.50
CA ASN A 224 11.33 -11.53 5.92
C ASN A 224 12.48 -11.63 4.91
N SER A 225 13.72 -11.70 5.39
CA SER A 225 14.89 -11.89 4.51
C SER A 225 14.87 -13.23 3.77
N GLN A 226 14.07 -14.18 4.23
CA GLN A 226 13.84 -15.47 3.57
C GLN A 226 12.49 -15.47 2.86
N HIS A 227 12.45 -16.01 1.64
CA HIS A 227 11.20 -16.18 0.89
C HIS A 227 10.40 -17.36 1.45
N VAL A 228 9.61 -17.11 2.48
CA VAL A 228 8.74 -18.09 3.15
C VAL A 228 7.30 -17.57 3.14
N PRO A 229 6.29 -18.46 3.07
CA PRO A 229 4.89 -18.05 3.10
C PRO A 229 4.54 -17.30 4.38
N MET A 230 3.62 -16.33 4.28
CA MET A 230 3.09 -15.66 5.45
C MET A 230 2.16 -16.59 6.25
N LYS A 231 2.17 -16.38 7.56
CA LYS A 231 1.33 -17.10 8.50
C LYS A 231 1.01 -16.20 9.68
N ILE A 232 -0.27 -16.12 10.03
CA ILE A 232 -0.70 -15.40 11.23
C ILE A 232 -0.63 -16.35 12.42
N GLU A 233 0.24 -16.04 13.37
CA GLU A 233 0.49 -16.84 14.58
C GLU A 233 1.06 -15.94 15.68
N LYS A 234 1.34 -16.50 16.87
CA LYS A 234 1.93 -15.77 17.99
C LYS A 234 3.16 -14.94 17.59
N ASN A 235 4.04 -15.53 16.76
CA ASN A 235 5.24 -14.84 16.28
C ASN A 235 4.92 -13.59 15.43
N THR A 236 3.78 -13.56 14.75
CA THR A 236 3.32 -12.37 14.04
C THR A 236 3.15 -11.18 14.99
N PHE A 237 2.47 -11.39 16.12
CA PHE A 237 2.26 -10.33 17.12
C PHE A 237 3.60 -9.86 17.73
N ILE A 238 4.52 -10.77 18.00
CA ILE A 238 5.88 -10.42 18.47
C ILE A 238 6.59 -9.52 17.45
N LYS A 239 6.58 -9.91 16.17
CA LYS A 239 7.21 -9.15 15.09
C LYS A 239 6.62 -7.75 14.94
N LEU A 240 5.28 -7.62 15.00
CA LEU A 240 4.60 -6.33 14.93
C LEU A 240 5.05 -5.39 16.06
N PHE A 241 5.08 -5.88 17.30
CA PHE A 241 5.49 -5.05 18.44
C PHE A 241 6.99 -4.77 18.47
N ASP A 242 7.84 -5.69 18.02
CA ASP A 242 9.27 -5.42 17.92
C ASP A 242 9.54 -4.26 16.96
N PHE A 243 8.86 -4.22 15.81
CA PHE A 243 8.97 -3.10 14.89
C PHE A 243 8.44 -1.79 15.47
N VAL A 244 7.28 -1.82 16.15
CA VAL A 244 6.70 -0.63 16.80
C VAL A 244 7.57 -0.12 17.96
N LYS A 245 8.35 -0.98 18.60
CA LYS A 245 9.39 -0.55 19.57
C LYS A 245 10.59 0.11 18.89
N LEU A 246 11.02 -0.41 17.73
CA LEU A 246 12.09 0.22 16.93
C LEU A 246 11.66 1.59 16.39
N PHE A 247 10.43 1.71 15.90
CA PHE A 247 9.89 2.92 15.28
C PHE A 247 8.55 3.31 15.92
N PRO A 248 8.56 3.95 17.12
CA PRO A 248 7.35 4.24 17.88
C PRO A 248 6.35 5.18 17.20
N HIS A 249 6.80 5.95 16.22
CA HIS A 249 5.97 6.86 15.42
C HIS A 249 5.27 6.18 14.24
N TYR A 250 5.56 4.88 14.00
CA TYR A 250 4.93 4.06 12.95
C TYR A 250 3.87 3.12 13.53
N PHE A 251 2.89 2.77 12.70
CA PHE A 251 2.13 1.55 12.86
C PHE A 251 2.73 0.42 12.02
N LEU A 252 2.41 -0.82 12.34
CA LEU A 252 2.68 -1.98 11.50
C LEU A 252 1.51 -2.94 11.55
N GLY A 253 1.08 -3.45 10.40
CA GLY A 253 -0.01 -4.42 10.29
C GLY A 253 0.30 -5.52 9.29
N SER A 254 -0.41 -6.63 9.42
CA SER A 254 -0.33 -7.77 8.50
C SER A 254 -1.60 -7.92 7.69
N ASN A 255 -1.47 -8.25 6.40
CA ASN A 255 -2.59 -8.86 5.70
C ASN A 255 -2.95 -10.21 6.37
N ALA A 256 -4.17 -10.66 6.14
CA ALA A 256 -4.59 -12.02 6.51
C ALA A 256 -3.83 -13.07 5.67
N ASP A 257 -3.67 -14.27 6.21
CA ASP A 257 -2.89 -15.36 5.61
C ASP A 257 -3.72 -16.33 4.76
N LEU A 258 -5.01 -16.07 4.60
CA LEU A 258 -5.91 -16.87 3.77
C LEU A 258 -6.25 -16.17 2.46
N PRO A 259 -6.51 -16.92 1.36
CA PRO A 259 -7.00 -16.35 0.10
C PRO A 259 -8.28 -15.52 0.31
N ILE A 260 -8.62 -14.66 -0.65
CA ILE A 260 -9.82 -13.79 -0.65
C ILE A 260 -9.74 -12.64 0.35
N VAL A 261 -9.33 -12.89 1.58
CA VAL A 261 -9.21 -11.89 2.66
C VAL A 261 -7.77 -11.47 2.91
N GLY A 262 -6.81 -12.09 2.22
CA GLY A 262 -5.38 -11.76 2.29
C GLY A 262 -4.92 -10.76 1.24
N GLY A 263 -3.66 -10.38 1.32
CA GLY A 263 -2.98 -9.54 0.32
C GLY A 263 -2.57 -10.32 -0.94
N SER A 264 -1.93 -9.60 -1.88
CA SER A 264 -1.53 -10.15 -3.18
C SER A 264 -0.28 -11.05 -3.13
N ILE A 265 0.53 -11.00 -2.07
CA ILE A 265 1.78 -11.76 -1.93
C ILE A 265 1.73 -12.59 -0.66
N LEU A 266 1.02 -13.73 -0.70
CA LEU A 266 0.94 -14.67 0.42
C LEU A 266 2.18 -15.57 0.54
N SER A 267 2.96 -15.68 -0.54
CA SER A 267 4.15 -16.56 -0.62
C SER A 267 5.40 -15.99 0.05
N HIS A 268 5.37 -14.73 0.49
CA HIS A 268 6.50 -14.07 1.15
C HIS A 268 6.02 -13.32 2.41
N ASP A 269 6.48 -13.75 3.58
CA ASP A 269 6.09 -13.17 4.88
C ASP A 269 6.52 -11.70 4.96
N HIS A 270 5.53 -10.81 5.12
CA HIS A 270 5.74 -9.38 5.14
C HIS A 270 4.62 -8.62 5.84
N PHE A 271 4.92 -7.41 6.27
CA PHE A 271 4.02 -6.46 6.90
C PHE A 271 4.02 -5.13 6.16
N GLN A 272 2.97 -4.34 6.34
CA GLN A 272 2.89 -2.97 5.86
C GLN A 272 2.73 -2.02 7.04
N GLY A 273 3.43 -0.90 6.97
CA GLY A 273 3.43 0.12 8.02
C GLY A 273 3.64 1.51 7.47
N GLY A 274 3.86 2.46 8.37
CA GLY A 274 4.15 3.84 7.99
C GLY A 274 3.77 4.84 9.07
N HIS A 275 4.08 6.11 8.80
CA HIS A 275 3.75 7.24 9.67
C HIS A 275 2.41 7.85 9.22
N TYR A 276 1.32 7.17 9.52
CA TYR A 276 -0.03 7.59 9.16
C TYR A 276 -1.08 7.13 10.17
N THR A 277 -2.09 7.96 10.41
CA THR A 277 -3.20 7.65 11.33
C THR A 277 -4.49 7.49 10.54
N PHE A 278 -4.89 6.25 10.31
CA PHE A 278 -6.09 5.88 9.56
C PHE A 278 -7.39 6.16 10.34
N ALA A 279 -8.50 6.18 9.62
CA ALA A 279 -9.83 6.35 10.19
C ALA A 279 -10.14 5.30 11.27
N MET A 280 -9.80 4.03 11.04
CA MET A 280 -10.00 2.96 12.02
C MET A 280 -9.25 3.22 13.33
N ALA A 281 -8.02 3.76 13.27
CA ALA A 281 -7.26 4.10 14.47
C ALA A 281 -7.92 5.19 15.32
N LYS A 282 -8.62 6.12 14.66
CA LYS A 282 -9.37 7.23 15.30
C LYS A 282 -10.75 6.80 15.79
N ALA A 283 -11.28 5.69 15.29
CA ALA A 283 -12.59 5.20 15.63
C ALA A 283 -12.68 4.84 17.13
N PRO A 284 -13.76 5.22 17.83
CA PRO A 284 -13.91 4.95 19.27
C PRO A 284 -14.24 3.48 19.52
N ILE A 285 -13.93 3.02 20.72
CA ILE A 285 -14.51 1.79 21.25
C ILE A 285 -16.00 2.07 21.53
N GLU A 286 -16.90 1.34 20.87
CA GLU A 286 -18.35 1.46 21.10
C GLU A 286 -18.83 0.60 22.27
N LYS A 287 -18.11 -0.50 22.57
CA LYS A 287 -18.43 -1.39 23.65
C LYS A 287 -17.18 -1.96 24.30
N HIS A 288 -16.92 -1.56 25.55
CA HIS A 288 -15.87 -2.17 26.35
C HIS A 288 -16.26 -3.58 26.76
N VAL A 289 -15.29 -4.48 26.79
CA VAL A 289 -15.44 -5.88 27.19
C VAL A 289 -14.34 -6.27 28.17
N THR A 290 -14.63 -7.20 29.08
CA THR A 290 -13.64 -7.78 29.96
C THR A 290 -13.46 -9.25 29.60
N ILE A 291 -12.20 -9.65 29.33
CA ILE A 291 -11.86 -11.01 28.94
C ILE A 291 -11.28 -11.72 30.15
N PRO A 292 -11.86 -12.88 30.57
CA PRO A 292 -11.39 -13.62 31.74
C PRO A 292 -9.90 -13.96 31.67
N GLY A 293 -9.15 -13.68 32.75
CA GLY A 293 -7.70 -13.84 32.81
C GLY A 293 -6.89 -12.70 32.21
N TYR A 294 -7.57 -11.68 31.64
CA TYR A 294 -6.98 -10.49 31.05
C TYR A 294 -7.66 -9.21 31.50
N GLU A 295 -8.14 -9.16 32.74
CA GLU A 295 -8.87 -8.04 33.32
C GLU A 295 -8.02 -6.77 33.43
N ASP A 296 -6.69 -6.92 33.35
CA ASP A 296 -5.70 -5.84 33.31
C ASP A 296 -5.54 -5.20 31.92
N VAL A 297 -6.09 -5.82 30.86
CA VAL A 297 -6.03 -5.34 29.49
C VAL A 297 -7.30 -4.56 29.15
N GLU A 298 -7.16 -3.32 28.70
CA GLU A 298 -8.29 -2.60 28.10
C GLU A 298 -8.68 -3.28 26.78
N ALA A 299 -9.93 -3.74 26.68
CA ALA A 299 -10.44 -4.40 25.48
C ALA A 299 -11.81 -3.86 25.09
N GLY A 300 -12.10 -3.81 23.79
CA GLY A 300 -13.41 -3.37 23.33
C GLY A 300 -13.62 -3.52 21.83
N ILE A 301 -14.90 -3.56 21.46
CA ILE A 301 -15.37 -3.57 20.08
C ILE A 301 -15.29 -2.13 19.54
N VAL A 302 -14.62 -1.95 18.41
CA VAL A 302 -14.47 -0.65 17.75
C VAL A 302 -15.72 -0.33 16.94
N LYS A 303 -16.17 0.93 16.96
CA LYS A 303 -17.22 1.41 16.04
C LYS A 303 -16.64 1.51 14.63
N TRP A 304 -16.66 0.42 13.91
CA TRP A 304 -16.07 0.25 12.59
C TRP A 304 -16.90 -0.72 11.74
N PRO A 305 -16.96 -0.58 10.39
CA PRO A 305 -17.77 -1.47 9.56
C PRO A 305 -17.25 -2.91 9.56
N LEU A 306 -15.94 -3.13 9.77
CA LEU A 306 -15.40 -4.45 9.99
C LEU A 306 -15.42 -4.81 11.49
N SER A 307 -15.29 -6.11 11.79
CA SER A 307 -15.36 -6.65 13.16
C SER A 307 -14.00 -6.54 13.84
N VAL A 308 -13.78 -5.48 14.61
CA VAL A 308 -12.50 -5.17 15.24
C VAL A 308 -12.58 -5.26 16.75
N LEU A 309 -11.75 -6.11 17.34
CA LEU A 309 -11.45 -6.12 18.78
C LEU A 309 -10.16 -5.32 19.00
N ARG A 310 -10.24 -4.16 19.67
CA ARG A 310 -9.10 -3.35 20.09
C ARG A 310 -8.67 -3.72 21.49
N ILE A 311 -7.36 -3.96 21.67
CA ILE A 311 -6.77 -4.25 22.97
C ILE A 311 -5.59 -3.30 23.24
N ARG A 312 -5.45 -2.83 24.49
CA ARG A 312 -4.43 -1.87 24.92
C ARG A 312 -3.81 -2.28 26.25
N HIS A 313 -2.51 -2.16 26.35
CA HIS A 313 -1.77 -2.35 27.61
C HIS A 313 -0.37 -1.70 27.53
N LYS A 314 0.23 -1.37 28.68
CA LYS A 314 1.63 -0.85 28.72
C LYS A 314 2.67 -1.92 28.42
N ASN A 315 2.35 -3.19 28.69
CA ASN A 315 3.22 -4.32 28.43
C ASN A 315 2.73 -5.09 27.21
N GLU A 316 3.50 -5.06 26.12
CA GLU A 316 3.19 -5.75 24.87
C GLU A 316 3.05 -7.27 25.03
N LYS A 317 3.73 -7.87 26.00
CA LYS A 317 3.63 -9.32 26.25
C LYS A 317 2.22 -9.76 26.62
N ARG A 318 1.51 -8.94 27.43
CA ARG A 318 0.11 -9.19 27.76
C ARG A 318 -0.80 -9.13 26.54
N LEU A 319 -0.51 -8.19 25.62
CA LEU A 319 -1.24 -8.09 24.34
C LEU A 319 -0.95 -9.29 23.44
N ILE A 320 0.30 -9.75 23.37
CA ILE A 320 0.69 -10.93 22.59
C ILE A 320 -0.01 -12.19 23.10
N GLU A 321 -0.06 -12.37 24.43
CA GLU A 321 -0.78 -13.49 25.08
C GLU A 321 -2.26 -13.47 24.72
N LEU A 322 -2.94 -12.33 24.93
CA LEU A 322 -4.36 -12.18 24.65
C LEU A 322 -4.64 -12.32 23.14
N ALA A 323 -3.86 -11.69 22.27
CA ALA A 323 -4.02 -11.79 20.82
C ALA A 323 -3.86 -13.24 20.32
N THR A 324 -2.95 -14.00 20.92
CA THR A 324 -2.77 -15.42 20.62
C THR A 324 -4.00 -16.22 21.04
N HIS A 325 -4.52 -15.97 22.24
CA HIS A 325 -5.74 -16.58 22.72
C HIS A 325 -6.95 -16.29 21.82
N VAL A 326 -7.13 -15.03 21.44
CA VAL A 326 -8.20 -14.61 20.50
C VAL A 326 -8.05 -15.30 19.15
N LEU A 327 -6.84 -15.36 18.59
CA LEU A 327 -6.58 -16.02 17.31
C LEU A 327 -6.92 -17.52 17.34
N GLU A 328 -6.47 -18.22 18.37
CA GLU A 328 -6.73 -19.65 18.53
C GLU A 328 -8.23 -19.94 18.70
N ALA A 329 -8.91 -19.14 19.53
CA ALA A 329 -10.35 -19.23 19.71
C ALA A 329 -11.10 -18.94 18.40
N TRP A 330 -10.69 -17.89 17.66
CA TRP A 330 -11.34 -17.50 16.41
C TRP A 330 -11.17 -18.58 15.33
N ARG A 331 -9.99 -19.16 15.20
CA ARG A 331 -9.73 -20.19 14.19
C ARG A 331 -10.63 -21.42 14.33
N GLY A 332 -11.01 -21.79 15.54
CA GLY A 332 -11.93 -22.91 15.81
C GLY A 332 -13.40 -22.52 15.98
N TYR A 333 -13.74 -21.23 15.78
CA TYR A 333 -15.09 -20.74 16.11
C TYR A 333 -16.08 -20.91 14.95
N THR A 334 -17.18 -21.61 15.24
CA THR A 334 -18.35 -21.72 14.36
C THR A 334 -19.57 -21.15 15.06
N ASP A 335 -20.33 -20.30 14.36
CA ASP A 335 -21.64 -19.78 14.77
C ASP A 335 -22.56 -19.79 13.54
N GLU A 336 -23.28 -20.87 13.34
CA GLU A 336 -24.17 -21.06 12.19
C GLU A 336 -25.23 -19.95 12.11
N SER A 337 -25.69 -19.44 13.25
CA SER A 337 -26.70 -18.38 13.30
C SER A 337 -26.20 -17.04 12.75
N ALA A 338 -24.88 -16.83 12.70
CA ALA A 338 -24.21 -15.68 12.11
C ALA A 338 -23.51 -16.03 10.79
N PHE A 339 -23.75 -17.23 10.23
CA PHE A 339 -23.10 -17.76 9.03
C PHE A 339 -21.58 -17.82 9.13
N ILE A 340 -21.04 -18.07 10.32
CA ILE A 340 -19.60 -18.21 10.57
C ILE A 340 -19.26 -19.69 10.70
N PHE A 341 -18.40 -20.16 9.82
CA PHE A 341 -17.88 -21.53 9.84
C PHE A 341 -16.36 -21.48 9.94
N ALA A 342 -15.81 -22.22 10.91
CA ALA A 342 -14.35 -22.30 11.09
C ALA A 342 -13.67 -22.98 9.91
N GLU A 343 -14.33 -23.99 9.34
CA GLU A 343 -13.85 -24.75 8.18
C GLU A 343 -15.01 -25.35 7.39
N THR A 344 -14.75 -25.69 6.14
CA THR A 344 -15.66 -26.49 5.28
C THR A 344 -14.79 -27.49 4.52
N ASP A 345 -15.16 -28.79 4.61
CA ASP A 345 -14.40 -29.88 3.96
C ASP A 345 -12.90 -29.90 4.30
N GLY A 346 -12.54 -29.46 5.52
CA GLY A 346 -11.16 -29.37 6.01
C GLY A 346 -10.39 -28.11 5.58
N GLU A 347 -11.02 -27.21 4.82
CA GLU A 347 -10.41 -25.91 4.46
C GLU A 347 -10.76 -24.84 5.48
N PRO A 348 -9.75 -24.19 6.11
CA PRO A 348 -9.98 -23.18 7.13
C PRO A 348 -10.51 -21.86 6.54
N HIS A 349 -11.40 -21.18 7.28
CA HIS A 349 -11.98 -19.90 6.87
C HIS A 349 -11.62 -18.73 7.77
N ASN A 350 -11.39 -18.98 9.05
CA ASN A 350 -11.16 -17.92 10.04
C ASN A 350 -9.69 -17.51 10.13
N THR A 351 -9.45 -16.21 10.07
CA THR A 351 -8.14 -15.60 10.28
C THR A 351 -8.29 -14.18 10.82
N ILE A 352 -7.18 -13.48 11.04
CA ILE A 352 -7.15 -12.12 11.59
C ILE A 352 -6.25 -11.23 10.74
N THR A 353 -6.64 -9.96 10.58
CA THR A 353 -5.80 -8.87 10.11
C THR A 353 -5.38 -8.03 11.32
N PRO A 354 -4.16 -8.21 11.86
CA PRO A 354 -3.68 -7.50 13.05
C PRO A 354 -2.97 -6.21 12.69
N ILE A 355 -3.19 -5.13 13.50
CA ILE A 355 -2.54 -3.83 13.33
C ILE A 355 -2.05 -3.33 14.69
N ALA A 356 -0.74 -3.16 14.84
CA ALA A 356 -0.08 -2.68 16.05
C ALA A 356 0.39 -1.23 15.91
N ARG A 357 0.32 -0.46 17.02
CA ARG A 357 0.84 0.90 17.12
C ARG A 357 1.03 1.34 18.55
N ARG A 358 1.67 2.51 18.72
CA ARG A 358 1.68 3.22 20.00
C ARG A 358 0.46 4.14 20.09
N SER A 359 -0.11 4.24 21.29
CA SER A 359 -1.16 5.20 21.65
C SER A 359 -0.77 5.83 22.99
N GLY A 360 -0.04 6.95 22.90
CA GLY A 360 0.62 7.52 24.07
C GLY A 360 1.66 6.56 24.67
N ASP A 361 1.56 6.28 25.96
CA ASP A 361 2.42 5.34 26.68
C ASP A 361 1.98 3.86 26.58
N MET A 362 0.85 3.62 25.90
CA MET A 362 0.29 2.27 25.70
C MET A 362 0.72 1.68 24.36
N PHE A 363 0.83 0.36 24.31
CA PHE A 363 0.73 -0.39 23.08
C PHE A 363 -0.74 -0.64 22.74
N GLU A 364 -1.08 -0.60 21.47
CA GLU A 364 -2.43 -0.85 20.98
C GLU A 364 -2.35 -1.86 19.83
N LEU A 365 -3.26 -2.82 19.85
CA LEU A 365 -3.41 -3.83 18.79
C LEU A 365 -4.88 -3.94 18.40
N ASP A 366 -5.16 -3.73 17.12
CA ASP A 366 -6.46 -4.00 16.53
C ASP A 366 -6.43 -5.40 15.90
N LEU A 367 -7.36 -6.25 16.30
CA LEU A 367 -7.58 -7.60 15.78
C LEU A 367 -8.84 -7.58 14.92
N THR A 368 -8.69 -7.43 13.61
CA THR A 368 -9.82 -7.48 12.67
C THR A 368 -10.11 -8.93 12.30
N LEU A 369 -11.26 -9.43 12.70
CA LEU A 369 -11.70 -10.79 12.40
C LEU A 369 -12.07 -10.92 10.93
N ARG A 370 -11.56 -11.97 10.27
CA ARG A 370 -11.79 -12.24 8.85
C ARG A 370 -12.26 -13.67 8.64
N ASN A 371 -13.04 -13.87 7.58
CA ASN A 371 -13.49 -15.19 7.15
C ASN A 371 -13.59 -15.21 5.62
N ASN A 372 -13.12 -16.26 4.97
CA ASN A 372 -13.02 -16.36 3.51
C ASN A 372 -14.02 -17.34 2.87
N ILE A 373 -15.07 -17.74 3.60
CA ILE A 373 -16.06 -18.67 3.09
C ILE A 373 -16.71 -18.13 1.81
N THR A 374 -16.96 -19.03 0.85
CA THR A 374 -17.67 -18.73 -0.40
C THR A 374 -18.99 -19.51 -0.47
N THR A 375 -19.91 -19.03 -1.27
CA THR A 375 -21.16 -19.71 -1.63
C THR A 375 -21.40 -19.56 -3.13
N ASP A 376 -22.37 -20.28 -3.70
CA ASP A 376 -22.77 -20.10 -5.09
C ASP A 376 -23.25 -18.67 -5.39
N GLU A 377 -23.89 -18.02 -4.40
CA GLU A 377 -24.33 -16.62 -4.49
C GLU A 377 -23.16 -15.65 -4.38
N HIS A 378 -22.16 -15.96 -3.55
CA HIS A 378 -20.97 -15.14 -3.31
C HIS A 378 -19.68 -15.91 -3.63
N PRO A 379 -19.39 -16.17 -4.92
CA PRO A 379 -18.24 -16.99 -5.32
C PRO A 379 -16.87 -16.32 -5.07
N LEU A 380 -16.85 -15.00 -4.86
CA LEU A 380 -15.65 -14.24 -4.48
C LEU A 380 -15.48 -14.09 -2.96
N GLY A 381 -16.45 -14.58 -2.17
CA GLY A 381 -16.48 -14.51 -0.72
C GLY A 381 -17.77 -13.89 -0.19
N VAL A 382 -18.30 -14.47 0.89
CA VAL A 382 -19.47 -13.93 1.61
C VAL A 382 -19.09 -12.61 2.30
N TYR A 383 -17.87 -12.55 2.86
CA TYR A 383 -17.28 -11.38 3.54
C TYR A 383 -16.28 -10.66 2.64
N HIS A 384 -16.78 -10.27 1.46
CA HIS A 384 -16.05 -9.65 0.35
C HIS A 384 -16.99 -8.64 -0.32
N PRO A 385 -16.51 -7.62 -1.05
CA PRO A 385 -17.39 -6.72 -1.80
C PRO A 385 -18.38 -7.47 -2.66
N HIS A 386 -19.67 -7.21 -2.48
CA HIS A 386 -20.74 -7.86 -3.24
C HIS A 386 -20.85 -7.29 -4.66
N ALA A 387 -21.53 -8.02 -5.54
CA ALA A 387 -21.55 -7.78 -6.98
C ALA A 387 -22.04 -6.37 -7.35
N GLU A 388 -23.01 -5.82 -6.61
CA GLU A 388 -23.57 -4.49 -6.82
C GLU A 388 -22.51 -3.37 -6.69
N TYR A 389 -21.43 -3.58 -5.91
CA TYR A 389 -20.35 -2.60 -5.70
C TYR A 389 -19.13 -2.82 -6.59
N HIS A 390 -19.10 -3.88 -7.41
CA HIS A 390 -17.95 -4.22 -8.26
C HIS A 390 -17.66 -3.17 -9.33
N HIS A 391 -18.62 -2.34 -9.68
CA HIS A 391 -18.40 -1.20 -10.57
C HIS A 391 -17.43 -0.17 -10.01
N ILE A 392 -17.28 -0.08 -8.68
CA ILE A 392 -16.31 0.77 -7.96
C ILE A 392 -15.15 -0.06 -7.42
N LYS A 393 -15.42 -1.12 -6.62
CA LYS A 393 -14.39 -1.94 -5.96
C LYS A 393 -14.76 -3.42 -6.04
N LYS A 394 -13.96 -4.19 -6.77
CA LYS A 394 -14.12 -5.64 -6.93
C LYS A 394 -13.02 -6.43 -6.23
N GLU A 395 -11.87 -5.83 -6.04
CA GLU A 395 -10.67 -6.48 -5.51
C GLU A 395 -10.84 -6.79 -4.01
N ASN A 396 -10.05 -7.75 -3.53
CA ASN A 396 -10.02 -8.14 -2.12
C ASN A 396 -9.76 -6.92 -1.21
N ILE A 397 -10.37 -6.95 -0.02
CA ILE A 397 -10.17 -5.96 1.02
C ILE A 397 -8.95 -6.37 1.84
N GLY A 398 -7.82 -5.74 1.54
CA GLY A 398 -6.54 -5.93 2.23
C GLY A 398 -6.37 -4.99 3.43
N LEU A 399 -5.16 -5.01 4.02
CA LEU A 399 -4.83 -4.25 5.23
C LEU A 399 -5.17 -2.75 5.11
N ILE A 400 -4.84 -2.13 3.98
CA ILE A 400 -5.02 -0.68 3.77
C ILE A 400 -6.50 -0.31 3.76
N GLU A 401 -7.31 -1.08 3.02
CA GLU A 401 -8.75 -0.88 2.97
C GLU A 401 -9.41 -1.17 4.32
N VAL A 402 -8.99 -2.21 5.04
CA VAL A 402 -9.46 -2.52 6.40
C VAL A 402 -9.31 -1.31 7.32
N MET A 403 -8.23 -0.56 7.20
CA MET A 403 -7.95 0.62 8.01
C MET A 403 -8.72 1.88 7.58
N GLY A 404 -9.42 1.85 6.43
CA GLY A 404 -10.28 2.94 5.97
C GLY A 404 -9.68 3.82 4.88
N LEU A 405 -8.78 3.27 4.04
CA LEU A 405 -8.30 3.94 2.83
C LEU A 405 -8.67 3.10 1.60
N ALA A 406 -9.55 3.61 0.77
CA ALA A 406 -9.87 2.99 -0.51
C ALA A 406 -8.74 3.22 -1.51
N VAL A 407 -8.18 2.13 -2.05
CA VAL A 407 -7.31 2.20 -3.22
C VAL A 407 -8.11 1.73 -4.42
N LEU A 408 -8.50 2.67 -5.27
CA LEU A 408 -9.41 2.46 -6.39
C LEU A 408 -8.64 2.44 -7.73
N PRO A 409 -9.16 1.69 -8.74
CA PRO A 409 -8.50 1.55 -10.03
C PRO A 409 -8.50 2.84 -10.86
N ALA A 410 -7.45 3.04 -11.68
CA ALA A 410 -7.24 4.23 -12.51
C ALA A 410 -8.40 4.53 -13.48
N ARG A 411 -9.09 3.49 -13.99
CA ARG A 411 -10.25 3.63 -14.89
C ARG A 411 -11.33 4.57 -14.35
N LEU A 412 -11.51 4.61 -13.02
CA LEU A 412 -12.54 5.43 -12.39
C LEU A 412 -12.36 6.93 -12.63
N LYS A 413 -11.16 7.40 -12.92
CA LYS A 413 -10.95 8.83 -13.28
C LYS A 413 -11.77 9.19 -14.52
N GLU A 414 -11.54 8.48 -15.64
CA GLU A 414 -12.26 8.75 -16.89
C GLU A 414 -13.76 8.41 -16.78
N GLU A 415 -14.09 7.33 -16.09
CA GLU A 415 -15.48 6.91 -15.90
C GLU A 415 -16.30 7.95 -15.13
N LEU A 416 -15.76 8.56 -14.06
CA LEU A 416 -16.44 9.59 -13.29
C LEU A 416 -16.55 10.94 -14.06
N GLU A 417 -15.53 11.29 -14.85
CA GLU A 417 -15.60 12.45 -15.73
C GLU A 417 -16.71 12.29 -16.77
N LEU A 418 -16.80 11.11 -17.40
CA LEU A 418 -17.83 10.79 -18.38
C LEU A 418 -19.25 10.68 -17.77
N LEU A 419 -19.36 10.13 -16.55
CA LEU A 419 -20.62 10.09 -15.81
C LEU A 419 -21.13 11.52 -15.52
N ALA A 420 -20.25 12.43 -15.10
CA ALA A 420 -20.62 13.82 -14.86
C ALA A 420 -21.20 14.49 -16.12
N GLU A 421 -20.57 14.28 -17.28
CA GLU A 421 -21.06 14.78 -18.58
C GLU A 421 -22.47 14.22 -18.86
N TYR A 422 -22.66 12.88 -18.80
CA TYR A 422 -23.92 12.23 -19.11
C TYR A 422 -25.06 12.66 -18.18
N ILE A 423 -24.79 12.78 -16.88
CA ILE A 423 -25.79 13.25 -15.89
C ILE A 423 -26.22 14.69 -16.21
N LEU A 424 -25.28 15.61 -16.45
CA LEU A 424 -25.58 17.01 -16.71
C LEU A 424 -26.32 17.23 -18.04
N GLU A 425 -26.07 16.37 -19.02
CA GLU A 425 -26.74 16.44 -20.34
C GLU A 425 -28.02 15.60 -20.40
N GLY A 426 -28.39 14.88 -19.34
CA GLY A 426 -29.56 14.00 -19.30
C GLY A 426 -29.47 12.83 -20.29
N LYS A 427 -28.24 12.37 -20.61
CA LYS A 427 -28.01 11.24 -21.49
C LYS A 427 -28.23 9.92 -20.76
N ASP A 428 -28.64 8.88 -21.51
CA ASP A 428 -28.77 7.51 -21.00
C ASP A 428 -27.40 6.89 -20.74
N ILE A 429 -27.06 6.64 -19.47
CA ILE A 429 -25.80 6.05 -19.04
C ILE A 429 -25.62 4.64 -19.59
N SER A 430 -26.70 3.86 -19.72
CA SER A 430 -26.70 2.50 -20.26
C SER A 430 -26.29 2.45 -21.74
N SER A 431 -26.33 3.58 -22.44
CA SER A 431 -25.96 3.67 -23.86
C SER A 431 -24.44 3.66 -24.12
N ASN A 432 -23.61 3.73 -23.07
CA ASN A 432 -22.17 3.82 -23.19
C ASN A 432 -21.46 2.67 -22.46
N GLU A 433 -20.78 1.79 -23.19
CA GLU A 433 -20.10 0.59 -22.67
C GLU A 433 -19.08 0.87 -21.55
N LYS A 434 -18.46 2.07 -21.52
CA LYS A 434 -17.50 2.41 -20.47
C LYS A 434 -18.15 2.62 -19.11
N ILE A 435 -19.41 3.12 -19.09
CA ILE A 435 -20.09 3.57 -17.86
C ILE A 435 -21.42 2.87 -17.60
N GLU A 436 -21.92 2.00 -18.51
CA GLU A 436 -23.18 1.27 -18.35
C GLU A 436 -23.28 0.53 -17.01
N LYS A 437 -22.16 0.00 -16.51
CA LYS A 437 -22.07 -0.68 -15.20
C LYS A 437 -22.40 0.21 -14.02
N HIS A 438 -22.39 1.54 -14.16
CA HIS A 438 -22.74 2.50 -13.13
C HIS A 438 -24.22 2.94 -13.20
N ALA A 439 -24.98 2.53 -14.22
CA ALA A 439 -26.35 3.04 -14.47
C ALA A 439 -27.28 2.81 -13.28
N ALA A 440 -27.29 1.60 -12.70
CA ALA A 440 -28.14 1.28 -11.55
C ALA A 440 -27.78 2.14 -10.32
N TRP A 441 -26.49 2.27 -10.03
CA TRP A 441 -25.99 3.11 -8.94
C TRP A 441 -26.36 4.57 -9.11
N VAL A 442 -26.20 5.14 -10.33
CA VAL A 442 -26.58 6.52 -10.60
C VAL A 442 -28.10 6.70 -10.45
N ALA A 443 -28.91 5.77 -10.93
CA ALA A 443 -30.38 5.81 -10.78
C ALA A 443 -30.81 5.81 -9.29
N GLU A 444 -30.05 5.15 -8.41
CA GLU A 444 -30.33 5.10 -6.97
C GLU A 444 -30.00 6.42 -6.26
N PHE A 445 -28.84 7.04 -6.53
CA PHE A 445 -28.44 8.23 -5.80
C PHE A 445 -28.93 9.54 -6.44
N LEU A 446 -29.08 9.62 -7.76
CA LEU A 446 -29.40 10.84 -8.48
C LEU A 446 -30.66 11.57 -7.93
N PRO A 447 -31.76 10.87 -7.57
CA PRO A 447 -32.94 11.51 -6.99
C PRO A 447 -32.73 12.18 -5.63
N LYS A 448 -31.59 11.94 -4.96
CA LYS A 448 -31.25 12.52 -3.65
C LYS A 448 -30.66 13.93 -3.79
N TYR A 449 -30.37 14.37 -5.02
CA TYR A 449 -29.69 15.64 -5.30
C TYR A 449 -30.50 16.52 -6.23
N ASP A 450 -30.77 17.75 -5.77
CA ASP A 450 -31.37 18.81 -6.56
C ASP A 450 -30.31 19.75 -7.13
N ASN A 451 -30.57 20.37 -8.27
CA ASN A 451 -29.76 21.44 -8.87
C ASN A 451 -28.27 21.01 -9.13
N LEU A 452 -28.08 19.88 -9.80
CA LEU A 452 -26.77 19.46 -10.23
C LEU A 452 -26.27 20.33 -11.39
N ASP A 453 -25.03 20.80 -11.27
CA ASP A 453 -24.36 21.62 -12.26
C ASP A 453 -22.86 21.27 -12.37
N LYS A 454 -22.13 22.00 -13.22
CA LYS A 454 -20.70 21.76 -13.45
C LYS A 454 -19.82 21.99 -12.21
N ASP A 455 -20.30 22.80 -11.27
CA ASP A 455 -19.51 23.19 -10.10
C ASP A 455 -19.65 22.16 -8.98
N ASN A 456 -20.75 21.39 -8.90
CA ASN A 456 -21.02 20.48 -7.80
C ASN A 456 -21.03 18.97 -8.16
N ILE A 457 -21.21 18.60 -9.44
CA ILE A 457 -21.38 17.20 -9.85
C ILE A 457 -20.20 16.31 -9.44
N GLN A 458 -18.96 16.81 -9.54
CA GLN A 458 -17.78 16.04 -9.18
C GLN A 458 -17.73 15.75 -7.67
N ASP A 459 -18.13 16.69 -6.83
CA ASP A 459 -18.17 16.50 -5.38
C ASP A 459 -19.26 15.50 -4.98
N VAL A 460 -20.41 15.52 -5.69
CA VAL A 460 -21.46 14.52 -5.51
C VAL A 460 -20.95 13.13 -5.87
N LEU A 461 -20.34 12.96 -7.04
CA LEU A 461 -19.79 11.68 -7.46
C LEU A 461 -18.72 11.16 -6.49
N ARG A 462 -17.82 12.04 -6.02
CA ARG A 462 -16.81 11.68 -5.02
C ARG A 462 -17.43 11.22 -3.70
N LYS A 463 -18.47 11.90 -3.23
CA LYS A 463 -19.20 11.52 -2.03
C LYS A 463 -19.86 10.15 -2.21
N GLU A 464 -20.55 9.93 -3.33
CA GLU A 464 -21.24 8.66 -3.60
C GLU A 464 -20.28 7.49 -3.80
N VAL A 465 -19.09 7.70 -4.40
CA VAL A 465 -18.01 6.70 -4.44
C VAL A 465 -17.57 6.32 -3.02
N GLY A 466 -17.44 7.30 -2.12
CA GLY A 466 -17.13 7.05 -0.72
C GLY A 466 -18.20 6.24 0.01
N ASN A 467 -19.49 6.54 -0.25
CA ASN A 467 -20.62 5.79 0.30
C ASN A 467 -20.58 4.32 -0.16
N VAL A 468 -20.30 4.07 -1.45
CA VAL A 468 -20.10 2.71 -1.96
C VAL A 468 -18.97 2.00 -1.23
N PHE A 469 -17.85 2.69 -0.97
CA PHE A 469 -16.73 2.07 -0.27
C PHE A 469 -17.05 1.76 1.20
N VAL A 470 -17.89 2.55 1.86
CA VAL A 470 -18.41 2.21 3.22
C VAL A 470 -19.17 0.89 3.17
N HIS A 471 -20.08 0.71 2.20
CA HIS A 471 -20.82 -0.54 2.03
C HIS A 471 -19.89 -1.73 1.69
N VAL A 472 -18.84 -1.49 0.90
CA VAL A 472 -17.80 -2.49 0.63
C VAL A 472 -17.12 -2.95 1.93
N LEU A 473 -16.84 -2.05 2.86
CA LEU A 473 -16.28 -2.42 4.17
C LEU A 473 -17.31 -3.15 5.06
N GLU A 474 -18.58 -2.78 4.99
CA GLU A 474 -19.68 -3.46 5.69
C GLU A 474 -19.86 -4.89 5.17
N ASP A 475 -19.78 -5.10 3.85
CA ASP A 475 -19.78 -6.43 3.26
C ASP A 475 -18.62 -7.29 3.78
N ALA A 476 -17.43 -6.70 3.89
CA ALA A 476 -16.25 -7.38 4.38
C ALA A 476 -16.28 -7.67 5.90
N GLY A 477 -17.17 -7.04 6.65
CA GLY A 477 -17.37 -7.28 8.09
C GLY A 477 -18.01 -8.62 8.37
N VAL A 478 -17.39 -9.43 9.24
CA VAL A 478 -17.91 -10.75 9.64
C VAL A 478 -19.17 -10.60 10.49
N TYR A 479 -19.13 -9.73 11.50
CA TYR A 479 -20.30 -9.35 12.27
C TYR A 479 -20.82 -8.02 11.76
N LYS A 480 -22.05 -8.01 11.23
CA LYS A 480 -22.66 -6.79 10.67
C LYS A 480 -22.94 -5.76 11.78
N CYS A 481 -22.97 -4.49 11.39
CA CYS A 481 -23.23 -3.37 12.31
C CYS A 481 -24.74 -3.24 12.64
N THR A 482 -25.41 -4.36 12.92
CA THR A 482 -26.80 -4.47 13.36
C THR A 482 -26.86 -4.96 14.79
N ALA A 483 -28.05 -4.92 15.43
CA ALA A 483 -28.25 -5.47 16.77
C ALA A 483 -27.88 -6.97 16.83
N GLU A 484 -28.35 -7.74 15.85
CA GLU A 484 -28.08 -9.18 15.73
C GLU A 484 -26.60 -9.46 15.52
N GLY A 485 -25.91 -8.67 14.66
CA GLY A 485 -24.49 -8.80 14.42
C GLY A 485 -23.66 -8.47 15.67
N ARG A 486 -24.06 -7.45 16.43
CA ARG A 486 -23.42 -7.11 17.71
C ARG A 486 -23.63 -8.18 18.79
N GLU A 487 -24.82 -8.79 18.84
CA GLU A 487 -25.08 -9.93 19.73
C GLU A 487 -24.23 -11.15 19.34
N ALA A 488 -24.11 -11.43 18.04
CA ALA A 488 -23.25 -12.50 17.55
C ALA A 488 -21.77 -12.25 17.89
N PHE A 489 -21.29 -11.03 17.73
CA PHE A 489 -19.92 -10.69 18.15
C PHE A 489 -19.72 -10.90 19.65
N MET A 490 -20.69 -10.50 20.47
CA MET A 490 -20.63 -10.75 21.91
C MET A 490 -20.67 -12.24 22.26
N ARG A 491 -21.36 -13.11 21.46
CA ARG A 491 -21.28 -14.56 21.66
C ARG A 491 -19.86 -15.09 21.49
N PHE A 492 -19.12 -14.58 20.46
CA PHE A 492 -17.72 -14.92 20.31
C PHE A 492 -16.87 -14.40 21.49
N ILE A 493 -17.01 -13.11 21.86
CA ILE A 493 -16.26 -12.52 22.99
C ILE A 493 -16.48 -13.31 24.29
N ASN A 494 -17.70 -13.77 24.55
CA ASN A 494 -18.02 -14.57 25.75
C ASN A 494 -17.44 -16.00 25.67
N LYS A 495 -16.82 -16.41 24.59
CA LYS A 495 -16.09 -17.69 24.47
C LYS A 495 -14.58 -17.55 24.76
N LEU A 496 -14.09 -16.33 24.82
CA LEU A 496 -12.70 -16.03 25.18
C LEU A 496 -12.52 -16.17 26.69
#